data_3402ea8251e9ab9a66ad6113c8cd8cea
#
_entry.id   3402ea8251e9ab9a66ad6113c8cd8cea
#
_cell.length_a   1.000
_cell.length_b   1.000
_cell.length_c   1.000
_cell.angle_alpha   90.00
_cell.angle_beta   90.00
_cell.angle_gamma   90.00
#
_symmetry.space_group_name_H-M   'P 1'
#
loop_
_entity.id
_entity.type
_entity.pdbx_description
1 polymer ?
#
loop_
_entity_poly.entity_id
_entity_poly.type
_entity_poly.pdbx_seq_one_letter_code
_entity_poly.pdbx_strand_id
1 'polypeptide(L)'
;MFQLDSRRKTPAVEFEDGQDYVPSSKWVVFGHHFTSIAGTGPIVGPALAVIWGWLPALLWVMFGSIFVGALQDFSSLVISLRNKGQTLGEIAGKLIGVRAKNCFLFILLFAITIVLAIFGLVIAAIFRQFPQAIIPCLIQIPLAIGVGLLIKQGKVRLFIPAFISLMIMLSMVFLANIPWIESANLWLSSQTTIWWVLVLLVYCWVASIMPVWVLLQPRDFINALQLGVIVVLMVVGLVVVSFTGLDINHSGVTQKLSLAAPMIEPNADLKMLPAILPFLFITIACGAVSGFHCLVASGTSSKQLRCEKDAQFIGYGSMLMEGFLAILVIMACCAGLGLGIFTQNDGWLFGQEAWNYRYGDWLSAKGLAAKVSAFVDGSSNWFLSLGLPIEACRALMGVFVASFAATTLDSACRLQRYVIQEIGQINWRKEDETLVSNNKKLKPFTLSWLTNKYVATTIAVVFAFVLACLRAKPEMPMGTGGLILWPLFGAINQLLGGLAFIVVLVWLKKRDVLQGWKKLLIVIPAVFMLVLPAWAMIQQIFFNALGSDLSWIEQKNWLLVIIGLSSLLLEVVILMEAYKTLFKKRILIA
;
A
#
# COMPACT_ATOMS: atom_id res chain seq x y z
N MET A 1 8.68 2.82 -25.73
CA MET A 1 7.81 3.94 -25.40
C MET A 1 8.57 5.09 -24.72
N PHE A 2 9.28 4.87 -23.64
CA PHE A 2 9.79 5.97 -22.81
C PHE A 2 11.23 6.40 -23.09
N GLN A 3 12.04 5.73 -23.86
CA GLN A 3 13.42 6.11 -24.24
C GLN A 3 14.16 6.86 -23.11
N LEU A 4 14.60 6.14 -22.09
CA LEU A 4 15.27 6.71 -20.90
C LEU A 4 16.67 7.25 -21.29
N ASP A 5 16.99 8.47 -20.80
CA ASP A 5 18.25 9.14 -21.06
C ASP A 5 19.01 9.45 -19.77
N SER A 6 20.24 8.95 -19.65
CA SER A 6 21.11 9.22 -18.49
C SER A 6 21.62 10.65 -18.41
N ARG A 7 21.59 11.40 -19.53
CA ARG A 7 22.06 12.80 -19.58
C ARG A 7 21.00 13.78 -19.13
N ARG A 8 19.71 13.36 -19.08
CA ARG A 8 18.63 14.23 -18.62
C ARG A 8 18.76 14.44 -17.14
N LYS A 9 18.84 15.73 -16.73
CA LYS A 9 18.78 16.10 -15.33
C LYS A 9 17.42 15.71 -14.76
N THR A 10 17.44 15.03 -13.61
CA THR A 10 16.22 14.68 -12.89
C THR A 10 15.79 15.83 -11.96
N PRO A 11 14.51 15.86 -11.56
CA PRO A 11 14.02 16.87 -10.62
C PRO A 11 14.80 16.91 -9.30
N ALA A 12 15.24 15.74 -8.80
CA ALA A 12 16.05 15.63 -7.61
C ALA A 12 17.34 16.45 -7.70
N VAL A 13 17.97 16.51 -8.89
CA VAL A 13 19.23 17.24 -9.14
C VAL A 13 18.96 18.70 -9.51
N GLU A 14 17.86 18.97 -10.24
CA GLU A 14 17.56 20.32 -10.75
C GLU A 14 16.96 21.23 -9.66
N PHE A 15 16.18 20.67 -8.75
CA PHE A 15 15.43 21.38 -7.70
C PHE A 15 15.85 20.95 -6.28
N GLU A 16 17.09 20.53 -6.11
CA GLU A 16 17.60 20.08 -4.81
C GLU A 16 17.36 21.13 -3.73
N ASP A 17 16.57 20.79 -2.70
CA ASP A 17 16.20 21.66 -1.59
C ASP A 17 16.65 21.13 -0.21
N GLY A 18 17.22 19.93 -0.18
CA GLY A 18 17.59 19.22 1.04
C GLY A 18 16.42 18.83 1.95
N GLN A 19 15.18 18.92 1.46
CA GLN A 19 13.94 18.59 2.18
C GLN A 19 13.21 17.42 1.52
N ASP A 20 12.59 17.70 0.38
CA ASP A 20 11.81 16.74 -0.41
C ASP A 20 12.58 16.33 -1.69
N TYR A 21 13.35 17.23 -2.29
CA TYR A 21 14.21 16.98 -3.45
C TYR A 21 15.64 16.68 -3.00
N VAL A 22 15.98 15.40 -2.91
CA VAL A 22 17.28 14.92 -2.41
C VAL A 22 17.85 13.87 -3.36
N PRO A 23 18.89 14.19 -4.17
CA PRO A 23 19.48 13.25 -5.13
C PRO A 23 20.09 12.04 -4.42
N SER A 24 19.50 10.87 -4.63
CA SER A 24 19.86 9.64 -3.95
C SER A 24 20.30 8.55 -4.92
N SER A 25 21.05 7.56 -4.43
CA SER A 25 21.48 6.41 -5.23
C SER A 25 20.27 5.52 -5.57
N LYS A 26 20.36 4.75 -6.66
CA LYS A 26 19.29 3.85 -7.10
C LYS A 26 18.84 2.86 -6.01
N TRP A 27 19.75 2.37 -5.19
CA TRP A 27 19.45 1.42 -4.11
C TRP A 27 18.66 2.05 -2.95
N VAL A 28 18.97 3.31 -2.62
CA VAL A 28 18.23 4.07 -1.61
C VAL A 28 16.81 4.37 -2.11
N VAL A 29 16.69 4.83 -3.36
CA VAL A 29 15.37 5.12 -3.95
C VAL A 29 14.57 3.85 -4.19
N PHE A 30 15.21 2.73 -4.56
CA PHE A 30 14.55 1.42 -4.64
C PHE A 30 14.02 1.00 -3.28
N GLY A 31 14.84 1.08 -2.22
CA GLY A 31 14.43 0.77 -0.86
C GLY A 31 13.23 1.62 -0.43
N HIS A 32 13.32 2.94 -0.60
CA HIS A 32 12.22 3.86 -0.29
C HIS A 32 10.95 3.56 -1.10
N HIS A 33 11.07 3.42 -2.41
CA HIS A 33 9.91 3.16 -3.28
C HIS A 33 9.26 1.84 -2.92
N PHE A 34 10.06 0.77 -2.85
CA PHE A 34 9.58 -0.57 -2.58
C PHE A 34 8.90 -0.69 -1.20
N THR A 35 9.52 -0.20 -0.13
CA THR A 35 8.93 -0.29 1.22
C THR A 35 7.71 0.61 1.39
N SER A 36 7.64 1.72 0.65
CA SER A 36 6.47 2.60 0.65
C SER A 36 5.27 1.98 -0.07
N ILE A 37 5.48 1.23 -1.17
CA ILE A 37 4.41 0.57 -1.92
C ILE A 37 3.98 -0.76 -1.29
N ALA A 38 4.95 -1.55 -0.81
CA ALA A 38 4.74 -2.92 -0.34
C ALA A 38 4.04 -3.03 1.02
N GLY A 39 3.65 -1.97 1.72
CA GLY A 39 2.93 -1.96 3.00
C GLY A 39 2.32 -3.29 3.46
N THR A 40 1.13 -3.28 4.02
CA THR A 40 0.39 -4.52 4.34
C THR A 40 -0.49 -5.04 3.19
N GLY A 41 -0.60 -4.27 2.12
CA GLY A 41 -1.48 -4.61 1.00
C GLY A 41 -1.16 -5.93 0.31
N PRO A 42 0.11 -6.18 -0.10
CA PRO A 42 0.52 -7.44 -0.73
C PRO A 42 0.48 -8.64 0.22
N ILE A 43 0.26 -8.41 1.51
CA ILE A 43 0.10 -9.46 2.53
C ILE A 43 -1.39 -9.74 2.75
N VAL A 44 -2.15 -8.73 3.16
CA VAL A 44 -3.53 -8.89 3.60
C VAL A 44 -4.48 -9.22 2.43
N GLY A 45 -4.25 -8.61 1.26
CA GLY A 45 -5.05 -8.88 0.07
C GLY A 45 -4.95 -10.33 -0.41
N PRO A 46 -3.75 -10.81 -0.75
CA PRO A 46 -3.54 -12.19 -1.14
C PRO A 46 -3.93 -13.20 -0.07
N ALA A 47 -3.62 -12.92 1.22
CA ALA A 47 -4.00 -13.78 2.34
C ALA A 47 -5.53 -13.94 2.51
N LEU A 48 -6.33 -12.95 2.09
CA LEU A 48 -7.79 -13.11 2.04
C LEU A 48 -8.22 -13.82 0.75
N ALA A 49 -7.62 -13.45 -0.38
CA ALA A 49 -8.08 -13.90 -1.69
C ALA A 49 -7.95 -15.42 -1.91
N VAL A 50 -7.06 -16.09 -1.18
CA VAL A 50 -6.94 -17.56 -1.26
C VAL A 50 -8.22 -18.30 -0.84
N ILE A 51 -9.18 -17.61 -0.21
CA ILE A 51 -10.48 -18.21 0.13
C ILE A 51 -11.26 -18.64 -1.12
N TRP A 52 -11.07 -17.96 -2.27
CA TRP A 52 -11.62 -18.38 -3.56
C TRP A 52 -10.84 -19.54 -4.23
N GLY A 53 -9.76 -19.98 -3.59
CA GLY A 53 -8.79 -20.93 -4.11
C GLY A 53 -7.46 -20.26 -4.47
N TRP A 54 -6.39 -21.07 -4.49
CA TRP A 54 -5.04 -20.53 -4.75
C TRP A 54 -4.82 -20.09 -6.20
N LEU A 55 -5.44 -20.76 -7.18
CA LEU A 55 -5.20 -20.50 -8.60
C LEU A 55 -5.68 -19.10 -9.06
N PRO A 56 -6.93 -18.67 -8.80
CA PRO A 56 -7.37 -17.34 -9.23
C PRO A 56 -6.56 -16.22 -8.54
N ALA A 57 -6.21 -16.38 -7.27
CA ALA A 57 -5.36 -15.42 -6.56
C ALA A 57 -3.95 -15.35 -7.17
N LEU A 58 -3.31 -16.49 -7.45
CA LEU A 58 -1.99 -16.58 -8.06
C LEU A 58 -1.96 -15.95 -9.45
N LEU A 59 -2.92 -16.30 -10.30
CA LEU A 59 -3.00 -15.77 -11.67
C LEU A 59 -3.15 -14.25 -11.66
N TRP A 60 -4.03 -13.71 -10.81
CA TRP A 60 -4.19 -12.26 -10.72
C TRP A 60 -2.93 -11.56 -10.21
N VAL A 61 -2.26 -12.08 -9.19
CA VAL A 61 -0.99 -11.52 -8.72
C VAL A 61 0.07 -11.54 -9.82
N MET A 62 0.25 -12.67 -10.50
CA MET A 62 1.27 -12.80 -11.55
C MET A 62 0.99 -11.87 -12.73
N PHE A 63 -0.18 -11.97 -13.35
CA PHE A 63 -0.50 -11.16 -14.52
C PHE A 63 -0.67 -9.68 -14.17
N GLY A 64 -1.30 -9.39 -13.04
CA GLY A 64 -1.52 -8.03 -12.56
C GLY A 64 -0.20 -7.30 -12.27
N SER A 65 0.73 -7.93 -11.55
CA SER A 65 2.01 -7.29 -11.21
C SER A 65 2.89 -7.07 -12.44
N ILE A 66 2.96 -8.03 -13.36
CA ILE A 66 3.84 -7.96 -14.54
C ILE A 66 3.31 -6.99 -15.60
N PHE A 67 2.02 -7.11 -15.96
CA PHE A 67 1.47 -6.42 -17.13
C PHE A 67 0.73 -5.13 -16.79
N VAL A 68 0.29 -4.97 -15.54
CA VAL A 68 -0.49 -3.80 -15.12
C VAL A 68 0.29 -2.97 -14.10
N GLY A 69 0.58 -3.51 -12.92
CA GLY A 69 1.19 -2.77 -11.81
C GLY A 69 2.57 -2.22 -12.14
N ALA A 70 3.48 -3.08 -12.64
CA ALA A 70 4.84 -2.65 -12.97
C ALA A 70 4.87 -1.60 -14.09
N LEU A 71 3.97 -1.71 -15.07
CA LEU A 71 3.83 -0.71 -16.12
C LEU A 71 3.28 0.61 -15.58
N GLN A 72 2.32 0.56 -14.65
CA GLN A 72 1.76 1.74 -13.99
C GLN A 72 2.81 2.49 -13.20
N ASP A 73 3.55 1.80 -12.31
CA ASP A 73 4.56 2.41 -11.45
C ASP A 73 5.69 3.04 -12.26
N PHE A 74 6.22 2.28 -13.22
CA PHE A 74 7.26 2.76 -14.11
C PHE A 74 6.82 3.97 -14.93
N SER A 75 5.63 3.91 -15.56
CA SER A 75 5.15 5.02 -16.40
C SER A 75 4.85 6.27 -15.56
N SER A 76 4.26 6.11 -14.38
CA SER A 76 3.98 7.21 -13.45
C SER A 76 5.26 7.89 -12.97
N LEU A 77 6.30 7.10 -12.64
CA LEU A 77 7.61 7.61 -12.25
C LEU A 77 8.26 8.40 -13.38
N VAL A 78 8.31 7.85 -14.60
CA VAL A 78 8.94 8.53 -15.75
C VAL A 78 8.21 9.81 -16.12
N ILE A 79 6.87 9.80 -16.09
CA ILE A 79 6.08 11.00 -16.40
C ILE A 79 6.33 12.07 -15.36
N SER A 80 6.38 11.73 -14.08
CA SER A 80 6.69 12.68 -13.02
C SER A 80 8.11 13.24 -13.13
N LEU A 81 9.13 12.40 -13.39
CA LEU A 81 10.50 12.84 -13.65
C LEU A 81 10.56 13.89 -14.77
N ARG A 82 9.80 13.69 -15.84
CA ARG A 82 9.75 14.60 -17.01
C ARG A 82 8.83 15.81 -16.81
N ASN A 83 8.13 15.88 -15.69
CA ASN A 83 7.27 16.99 -15.29
C ASN A 83 7.69 17.57 -13.93
N LYS A 84 8.99 17.76 -13.72
CA LYS A 84 9.58 18.46 -12.55
C LYS A 84 9.27 17.79 -11.20
N GLY A 85 9.07 16.46 -11.17
CA GLY A 85 8.73 15.74 -9.95
C GLY A 85 7.31 16.04 -9.40
N GLN A 86 6.42 16.53 -10.27
CA GLN A 86 5.04 16.84 -9.89
C GLN A 86 4.21 15.58 -9.67
N THR A 87 3.19 15.70 -8.81
CA THR A 87 2.22 14.65 -8.58
C THR A 87 1.38 14.38 -9.84
N LEU A 88 0.80 13.18 -9.94
CA LEU A 88 -0.09 12.87 -11.07
C LEU A 88 -1.33 13.78 -11.12
N GLY A 89 -1.80 14.29 -9.98
CA GLY A 89 -2.89 15.27 -9.93
C GLY A 89 -2.53 16.58 -10.63
N GLU A 90 -1.34 17.13 -10.35
CA GLU A 90 -0.83 18.32 -11.04
C GLU A 90 -0.63 18.08 -12.54
N ILE A 91 -0.10 16.92 -12.89
CA ILE A 91 0.13 16.54 -14.29
C ILE A 91 -1.20 16.37 -15.03
N ALA A 92 -2.22 15.78 -14.40
CA ALA A 92 -3.57 15.70 -14.94
C ALA A 92 -4.13 17.10 -15.25
N GLY A 93 -3.90 18.07 -14.37
CA GLY A 93 -4.30 19.46 -14.59
C GLY A 93 -3.70 20.06 -15.85
N LYS A 94 -2.41 19.83 -16.10
CA LYS A 94 -1.69 20.34 -17.28
C LYS A 94 -2.09 19.62 -18.56
N LEU A 95 -2.37 18.34 -18.49
CA LEU A 95 -2.62 17.49 -19.66
C LEU A 95 -4.09 17.45 -20.05
N ILE A 96 -4.99 17.37 -19.09
CA ILE A 96 -6.43 17.17 -19.28
C ILE A 96 -7.19 18.46 -19.02
N GLY A 97 -6.94 19.13 -17.88
CA GLY A 97 -7.56 20.40 -17.53
C GLY A 97 -7.77 20.56 -16.02
N VAL A 98 -8.08 21.80 -15.61
CA VAL A 98 -8.23 22.17 -14.19
C VAL A 98 -9.32 21.37 -13.48
N ARG A 99 -10.45 21.10 -14.17
CA ARG A 99 -11.54 20.28 -13.60
C ARG A 99 -11.05 18.86 -13.26
N ALA A 100 -10.33 18.22 -14.19
CA ALA A 100 -9.76 16.90 -13.94
C ALA A 100 -8.76 16.92 -12.79
N LYS A 101 -7.92 17.96 -12.66
CA LYS A 101 -7.02 18.15 -11.50
C LYS A 101 -7.80 18.16 -10.20
N ASN A 102 -8.82 19.00 -10.11
CA ASN A 102 -9.59 19.16 -8.88
C ASN A 102 -10.28 17.85 -8.48
N CYS A 103 -10.93 17.17 -9.43
CA CYS A 103 -11.55 15.87 -9.17
C CYS A 103 -10.51 14.83 -8.71
N PHE A 104 -9.36 14.79 -9.36
CA PHE A 104 -8.27 13.88 -8.99
C PHE A 104 -7.78 14.14 -7.57
N LEU A 105 -7.55 15.39 -7.19
CA LEU A 105 -7.11 15.77 -5.83
C LEU A 105 -8.14 15.37 -4.75
N PHE A 106 -9.44 15.47 -5.02
CA PHE A 106 -10.46 15.02 -4.08
C PHE A 106 -10.51 13.49 -3.93
N ILE A 107 -10.38 12.74 -5.03
CA ILE A 107 -10.25 11.27 -4.94
C ILE A 107 -9.00 10.90 -4.12
N LEU A 108 -7.87 11.58 -4.34
CA LEU A 108 -6.65 11.38 -3.57
C LEU A 108 -6.85 11.69 -2.09
N LEU A 109 -7.52 12.79 -1.78
CA LEU A 109 -7.81 13.19 -0.39
C LEU A 109 -8.55 12.06 0.33
N PHE A 110 -9.61 11.52 -0.26
CA PHE A 110 -10.37 10.41 0.33
C PHE A 110 -9.52 9.15 0.44
N ALA A 111 -8.88 8.74 -0.66
CA ALA A 111 -8.10 7.51 -0.70
C ALA A 111 -7.00 7.47 0.36
N ILE A 112 -6.19 8.54 0.45
CA ILE A 112 -5.06 8.56 1.38
C ILE A 112 -5.54 8.71 2.83
N THR A 113 -6.64 9.44 3.09
CA THR A 113 -7.22 9.51 4.44
C THR A 113 -7.70 8.13 4.91
N ILE A 114 -8.31 7.35 4.01
CA ILE A 114 -8.71 5.96 4.29
C ILE A 114 -7.47 5.10 4.57
N VAL A 115 -6.41 5.23 3.78
CA VAL A 115 -5.14 4.52 4.00
C VAL A 115 -4.59 4.81 5.40
N LEU A 116 -4.52 6.07 5.81
CA LEU A 116 -4.01 6.45 7.13
C LEU A 116 -4.82 5.83 8.28
N ALA A 117 -6.15 5.85 8.17
CA ALA A 117 -7.02 5.25 9.18
C ALA A 117 -6.89 3.73 9.25
N ILE A 118 -6.81 3.06 8.10
CA ILE A 118 -6.69 1.59 8.01
C ILE A 118 -5.32 1.11 8.51
N PHE A 119 -4.22 1.70 8.06
CA PHE A 119 -2.89 1.23 8.41
C PHE A 119 -2.55 1.45 9.88
N GLY A 120 -3.05 2.52 10.49
CA GLY A 120 -2.97 2.70 11.94
C GLY A 120 -3.64 1.57 12.72
N LEU A 121 -4.84 1.16 12.27
CA LEU A 121 -5.56 0.03 12.85
C LEU A 121 -4.82 -1.30 12.62
N VAL A 122 -4.25 -1.52 11.43
CA VAL A 122 -3.49 -2.75 11.11
C VAL A 122 -2.30 -2.91 12.04
N ILE A 123 -1.51 -1.86 12.22
CA ILE A 123 -0.34 -1.89 13.13
C ILE A 123 -0.78 -2.17 14.57
N ALA A 124 -1.84 -1.50 15.03
CA ALA A 124 -2.39 -1.74 16.36
C ALA A 124 -2.84 -3.20 16.56
N ALA A 125 -3.47 -3.81 15.54
CA ALA A 125 -3.89 -5.21 15.58
C ALA A 125 -2.67 -6.16 15.64
N ILE A 126 -1.62 -5.90 14.85
CA ILE A 126 -0.38 -6.69 14.86
C ILE A 126 0.30 -6.61 16.24
N PHE A 127 0.42 -5.43 16.80
CA PHE A 127 1.06 -5.23 18.11
C PHE A 127 0.30 -5.92 19.27
N ARG A 128 -1.02 -6.01 19.16
CA ARG A 128 -1.82 -6.76 20.15
C ARG A 128 -1.72 -8.27 19.96
N GLN A 129 -1.55 -8.74 18.75
CA GLN A 129 -1.47 -10.16 18.43
C GLN A 129 -0.06 -10.73 18.60
N PHE A 130 0.97 -9.91 18.32
CA PHE A 130 2.38 -10.27 18.38
C PHE A 130 3.15 -9.25 19.25
N PRO A 131 2.99 -9.29 20.59
CA PRO A 131 3.62 -8.31 21.49
C PRO A 131 5.12 -8.19 21.32
N GLN A 132 5.80 -9.32 21.04
CA GLN A 132 7.26 -9.39 20.85
C GLN A 132 7.75 -8.56 19.65
N ALA A 133 6.85 -8.15 18.75
CA ALA A 133 7.19 -7.30 17.61
C ALA A 133 7.27 -5.80 17.94
N ILE A 134 6.75 -5.36 19.10
CA ILE A 134 6.57 -3.94 19.41
C ILE A 134 7.92 -3.23 19.56
N ILE A 135 8.75 -3.68 20.51
CA ILE A 135 10.04 -3.02 20.79
C ILE A 135 10.98 -3.05 19.58
N PRO A 136 11.14 -4.16 18.83
CA PRO A 136 11.94 -4.16 17.61
C PRO A 136 11.46 -3.14 16.56
N CYS A 137 10.15 -2.93 16.41
CA CYS A 137 9.60 -1.91 15.52
C CYS A 137 9.86 -0.48 16.03
N LEU A 138 9.71 -0.23 17.33
CA LEU A 138 9.90 1.10 17.89
C LEU A 138 11.36 1.53 17.92
N ILE A 139 12.30 0.62 18.21
CA ILE A 139 13.74 0.93 18.23
C ILE A 139 14.28 1.30 16.85
N GLN A 140 13.62 0.88 15.78
CA GLN A 140 13.97 1.23 14.41
C GLN A 140 13.95 2.75 14.19
N ILE A 141 13.06 3.48 14.86
CA ILE A 141 12.90 4.94 14.69
C ILE A 141 14.16 5.68 15.14
N PRO A 142 14.64 5.56 16.39
CA PRO A 142 15.87 6.21 16.82
C PRO A 142 17.11 5.70 16.06
N LEU A 143 17.18 4.42 15.70
CA LEU A 143 18.26 3.90 14.88
C LEU A 143 18.29 4.57 13.50
N ALA A 144 17.15 4.72 12.82
CA ALA A 144 17.08 5.38 11.53
C ALA A 144 17.50 6.85 11.60
N ILE A 145 17.07 7.59 12.63
CA ILE A 145 17.50 8.97 12.86
C ILE A 145 19.01 9.03 13.06
N GLY A 146 19.57 8.15 13.89
CA GLY A 146 21.02 8.04 14.12
C GLY A 146 21.78 7.80 12.82
N VAL A 147 21.31 6.86 12.00
CA VAL A 147 21.89 6.57 10.67
C VAL A 147 21.81 7.81 9.76
N GLY A 148 20.68 8.49 9.70
CA GLY A 148 20.52 9.72 8.91
C GLY A 148 21.50 10.81 9.30
N LEU A 149 21.69 11.03 10.60
CA LEU A 149 22.64 12.02 11.13
C LEU A 149 24.09 11.65 10.82
N LEU A 150 24.47 10.36 10.95
CA LEU A 150 25.81 9.87 10.62
C LEU A 150 26.14 10.07 9.13
N ILE A 151 25.18 9.83 8.24
CA ILE A 151 25.37 10.00 6.80
C ILE A 151 25.56 11.48 6.46
N LYS A 152 24.76 12.35 7.06
CA LYS A 152 24.88 13.80 6.85
C LYS A 152 26.26 14.33 7.21
N GLN A 153 26.91 13.74 8.21
CA GLN A 153 28.29 14.10 8.59
C GLN A 153 29.34 13.63 7.56
N GLY A 154 28.94 12.91 6.52
CA GLY A 154 29.86 12.42 5.47
C GLY A 154 30.85 11.33 5.90
N LYS A 155 30.73 10.80 7.11
CA LYS A 155 31.70 9.88 7.71
C LYS A 155 31.55 8.42 7.27
N VAL A 156 30.31 8.00 6.87
CA VAL A 156 30.01 6.58 6.63
C VAL A 156 29.05 6.41 5.46
N ARG A 157 29.23 5.34 4.68
CA ARG A 157 28.28 4.94 3.64
C ARG A 157 27.03 4.31 4.27
N LEU A 158 25.84 4.57 3.72
CA LEU A 158 24.53 4.17 4.26
C LEU A 158 24.43 2.66 4.59
N PHE A 159 25.04 1.78 3.79
CA PHE A 159 24.88 0.33 3.92
C PHE A 159 25.32 -0.21 5.29
N ILE A 160 26.51 0.20 5.76
CA ILE A 160 27.08 -0.33 7.01
C ILE A 160 26.23 0.00 8.24
N PRO A 161 25.89 1.29 8.51
CA PRO A 161 25.08 1.62 9.67
C PRO A 161 23.65 1.09 9.56
N ALA A 162 23.09 0.99 8.33
CA ALA A 162 21.78 0.39 8.13
C ALA A 162 21.78 -1.12 8.42
N PHE A 163 22.83 -1.84 8.00
CA PHE A 163 22.98 -3.25 8.30
C PHE A 163 23.18 -3.51 9.80
N ILE A 164 23.98 -2.68 10.49
CA ILE A 164 24.12 -2.75 11.95
C ILE A 164 22.78 -2.51 12.64
N SER A 165 22.00 -1.51 12.18
CA SER A 165 20.68 -1.23 12.71
C SER A 165 19.71 -2.40 12.51
N LEU A 166 19.76 -3.06 11.34
CA LEU A 166 19.02 -4.29 11.09
C LEU A 166 19.42 -5.41 12.06
N MET A 167 20.72 -5.62 12.28
CA MET A 167 21.19 -6.63 13.22
C MET A 167 20.73 -6.34 14.65
N ILE A 168 20.77 -5.09 15.10
CA ILE A 168 20.24 -4.69 16.41
C ILE A 168 18.74 -5.00 16.49
N MET A 169 17.97 -4.62 15.47
CA MET A 169 16.53 -4.85 15.44
C MET A 169 16.19 -6.35 15.47
N LEU A 170 16.89 -7.18 14.67
CA LEU A 170 16.71 -8.64 14.67
C LEU A 170 17.13 -9.26 16.01
N SER A 171 18.21 -8.77 16.64
CA SER A 171 18.62 -9.24 17.96
C SER A 171 17.56 -9.00 19.02
N MET A 172 16.81 -7.89 18.94
CA MET A 172 15.72 -7.59 19.88
C MET A 172 14.57 -8.61 19.80
N VAL A 173 14.38 -9.28 18.65
CA VAL A 173 13.41 -10.38 18.51
C VAL A 173 13.81 -11.58 19.39
N PHE A 174 15.10 -11.96 19.39
CA PHE A 174 15.61 -13.06 20.21
C PHE A 174 15.73 -12.70 21.69
N LEU A 175 15.84 -11.41 22.00
CA LEU A 175 15.88 -10.89 23.36
C LEU A 175 14.49 -10.58 23.95
N ALA A 176 13.42 -10.85 23.21
CA ALA A 176 12.05 -10.51 23.60
C ALA A 176 11.60 -11.16 24.93
N ASN A 177 12.19 -12.31 25.29
CA ASN A 177 11.89 -13.06 26.52
C ASN A 177 12.66 -12.55 27.75
N ILE A 178 13.49 -11.52 27.63
CA ILE A 178 14.13 -10.88 28.78
C ILE A 178 13.03 -10.20 29.62
N PRO A 179 12.96 -10.42 30.96
CA PRO A 179 11.81 -10.04 31.79
C PRO A 179 11.36 -8.57 31.65
N TRP A 180 12.29 -7.63 31.54
CA TRP A 180 11.93 -6.22 31.40
C TRP A 180 11.44 -5.87 29.98
N ILE A 181 11.95 -6.54 28.92
CA ILE A 181 11.49 -6.38 27.53
C ILE A 181 10.10 -7.00 27.37
N GLU A 182 9.92 -8.21 27.92
CA GLU A 182 8.64 -8.93 27.91
C GLU A 182 7.56 -8.11 28.63
N SER A 183 7.86 -7.63 29.84
CA SER A 183 6.92 -6.79 30.60
C SER A 183 6.55 -5.52 29.83
N ALA A 184 7.50 -4.86 29.17
CA ALA A 184 7.25 -3.68 28.37
C ALA A 184 6.39 -4.01 27.12
N ASN A 185 6.67 -5.11 26.43
CA ASN A 185 5.88 -5.57 25.28
C ASN A 185 4.44 -5.91 25.70
N LEU A 186 4.26 -6.60 26.81
CA LEU A 186 2.93 -6.94 27.35
C LEU A 186 2.14 -5.69 27.75
N TRP A 187 2.80 -4.74 28.45
CA TRP A 187 2.16 -3.47 28.80
C TRP A 187 1.76 -2.67 27.56
N LEU A 188 2.62 -2.57 26.55
CA LEU A 188 2.32 -1.89 25.29
C LEU A 188 1.19 -2.60 24.52
N SER A 189 1.18 -3.92 24.46
CA SER A 189 0.14 -4.69 23.76
C SER A 189 -1.24 -4.58 24.42
N SER A 190 -1.28 -4.33 25.73
CA SER A 190 -2.53 -4.13 26.48
C SER A 190 -3.20 -2.77 26.19
N GLN A 191 -2.49 -1.83 25.55
CA GLN A 191 -3.04 -0.52 25.24
C GLN A 191 -4.20 -0.63 24.24
N THR A 192 -5.14 0.32 24.32
CA THR A 192 -6.33 0.33 23.45
C THR A 192 -5.95 0.60 21.98
N THR A 193 -6.76 0.11 21.05
CA THR A 193 -6.55 0.33 19.61
C THR A 193 -6.47 1.83 19.29
N ILE A 194 -7.35 2.65 19.89
CA ILE A 194 -7.35 4.09 19.64
C ILE A 194 -6.08 4.77 20.16
N TRP A 195 -5.52 4.30 21.28
CA TRP A 195 -4.25 4.81 21.80
C TRP A 195 -3.12 4.57 20.80
N TRP A 196 -3.01 3.35 20.23
CA TRP A 196 -2.02 3.04 19.21
C TRP A 196 -2.21 3.89 17.95
N VAL A 197 -3.45 4.04 17.48
CA VAL A 197 -3.74 4.89 16.32
C VAL A 197 -3.29 6.32 16.57
N LEU A 198 -3.57 6.88 17.75
CA LEU A 198 -3.13 8.24 18.11
C LEU A 198 -1.60 8.37 18.11
N VAL A 199 -0.90 7.45 18.79
CA VAL A 199 0.57 7.46 18.86
C VAL A 199 1.20 7.35 17.46
N LEU A 200 0.68 6.46 16.62
CA LEU A 200 1.16 6.27 15.25
C LEU A 200 0.90 7.51 14.38
N LEU A 201 -0.26 8.16 14.51
CA LEU A 201 -0.57 9.37 13.75
C LEU A 201 0.27 10.57 14.22
N VAL A 202 0.58 10.70 15.51
CA VAL A 202 1.53 11.69 16.03
C VAL A 202 2.93 11.43 15.48
N TYR A 203 3.37 10.17 15.46
CA TYR A 203 4.61 9.78 14.81
C TYR A 203 4.62 10.20 13.32
N CYS A 204 3.56 9.92 12.58
CA CYS A 204 3.43 10.28 11.16
C CYS A 204 3.45 11.79 10.94
N TRP A 205 2.86 12.56 11.86
CA TRP A 205 2.93 14.02 11.83
C TRP A 205 4.39 14.50 11.90
N VAL A 206 5.17 13.99 12.85
CA VAL A 206 6.60 14.30 12.98
C VAL A 206 7.37 13.86 11.74
N ALA A 207 7.21 12.61 11.30
CA ALA A 207 7.89 12.06 10.13
C ALA A 207 7.58 12.83 8.84
N SER A 208 6.34 13.29 8.66
CA SER A 208 5.92 14.03 7.47
C SER A 208 6.56 15.42 7.36
N ILE A 209 6.82 16.12 8.47
CA ILE A 209 7.43 17.46 8.45
C ILE A 209 8.96 17.44 8.42
N MET A 210 9.58 16.32 8.83
CA MET A 210 11.05 16.17 8.80
C MET A 210 11.56 16.04 7.36
N PRO A 211 12.82 16.48 7.07
CA PRO A 211 13.48 16.18 5.81
C PRO A 211 13.58 14.67 5.56
N VAL A 212 13.44 14.23 4.29
CA VAL A 212 13.41 12.80 3.94
C VAL A 212 14.68 12.04 4.34
N TRP A 213 15.82 12.70 4.30
CA TRP A 213 17.12 12.11 4.64
C TRP A 213 17.32 11.82 6.13
N VAL A 214 16.54 12.47 7.03
CA VAL A 214 16.69 12.29 8.49
C VAL A 214 16.13 10.96 8.95
N LEU A 215 14.92 10.64 8.52
CA LEU A 215 14.17 9.47 9.02
C LEU A 215 13.73 8.54 7.89
N LEU A 216 13.05 9.05 6.85
CA LEU A 216 12.41 8.20 5.85
C LEU A 216 13.43 7.36 5.08
N GLN A 217 14.41 7.99 4.44
CA GLN A 217 15.41 7.27 3.62
C GLN A 217 16.19 6.20 4.41
N PRO A 218 16.77 6.51 5.60
CA PRO A 218 17.48 5.50 6.38
C PRO A 218 16.57 4.36 6.86
N ARG A 219 15.36 4.68 7.35
CA ARG A 219 14.40 3.70 7.82
C ARG A 219 13.92 2.79 6.69
N ASP A 220 13.55 3.36 5.57
CA ASP A 220 13.08 2.61 4.41
C ASP A 220 14.18 1.71 3.84
N PHE A 221 15.44 2.15 3.90
CA PHE A 221 16.57 1.32 3.49
C PHE A 221 16.83 0.16 4.48
N ILE A 222 16.70 0.39 5.79
CA ILE A 222 16.76 -0.68 6.81
C ILE A 222 15.62 -1.69 6.56
N ASN A 223 14.41 -1.23 6.30
CA ASN A 223 13.27 -2.09 5.98
C ASN A 223 13.45 -2.87 4.68
N ALA A 224 14.04 -2.27 3.66
CA ALA A 224 14.36 -2.97 2.41
C ALA A 224 15.39 -4.09 2.64
N LEU A 225 16.40 -3.87 3.49
CA LEU A 225 17.34 -4.92 3.91
C LEU A 225 16.63 -6.02 4.72
N GLN A 226 15.76 -5.64 5.66
CA GLN A 226 14.94 -6.59 6.44
C GLN A 226 14.11 -7.47 5.52
N LEU A 227 13.42 -6.86 4.55
CA LEU A 227 12.63 -7.62 3.58
C LEU A 227 13.51 -8.60 2.80
N GLY A 228 14.67 -8.14 2.30
CA GLY A 228 15.60 -9.02 1.60
C GLY A 228 15.94 -10.27 2.43
N VAL A 229 16.25 -10.08 3.70
CA VAL A 229 16.52 -11.18 4.63
C VAL A 229 15.29 -12.08 4.82
N ILE A 230 14.14 -11.51 5.09
CA ILE A 230 12.90 -12.29 5.32
C ILE A 230 12.49 -13.07 4.06
N VAL A 231 12.53 -12.46 2.87
CA VAL A 231 12.21 -13.14 1.61
C VAL A 231 13.17 -14.29 1.35
N VAL A 232 14.47 -14.10 1.60
CA VAL A 232 15.47 -15.18 1.48
C VAL A 232 15.16 -16.31 2.48
N LEU A 233 14.88 -15.98 3.74
CA LEU A 233 14.50 -16.98 4.74
C LEU A 233 13.22 -17.72 4.35
N MET A 234 12.21 -17.03 3.82
CA MET A 234 10.97 -17.66 3.34
C MET A 234 11.25 -18.65 2.20
N VAL A 235 12.05 -18.25 1.21
CA VAL A 235 12.41 -19.12 0.08
C VAL A 235 13.25 -20.30 0.53
N VAL A 236 14.27 -20.07 1.36
CA VAL A 236 15.12 -21.16 1.88
C VAL A 236 14.30 -22.10 2.77
N GLY A 237 13.48 -21.58 3.68
CA GLY A 237 12.61 -22.39 4.54
C GLY A 237 11.60 -23.21 3.74
N LEU A 238 10.99 -22.59 2.71
CA LEU A 238 10.10 -23.29 1.78
C LEU A 238 10.82 -24.46 1.07
N VAL A 239 12.02 -24.23 0.56
CA VAL A 239 12.83 -25.26 -0.12
C VAL A 239 13.21 -26.36 0.87
N VAL A 240 13.71 -26.02 2.05
CA VAL A 240 14.09 -27.01 3.07
C VAL A 240 12.88 -27.86 3.46
N VAL A 241 11.76 -27.23 3.85
CA VAL A 241 10.58 -27.99 4.30
C VAL A 241 9.96 -28.86 3.19
N SER A 242 10.16 -28.49 1.92
CA SER A 242 9.69 -29.32 0.79
C SER A 242 10.42 -30.68 0.69
N PHE A 243 11.68 -30.72 1.15
CA PHE A 243 12.47 -31.96 1.16
C PHE A 243 12.41 -32.70 2.49
N THR A 244 12.46 -31.98 3.63
CA THR A 244 12.53 -32.57 4.96
C THR A 244 11.16 -32.84 5.59
N GLY A 245 10.14 -32.07 5.18
CA GLY A 245 8.91 -31.96 5.96
C GLY A 245 9.13 -31.25 7.30
N LEU A 246 8.13 -31.28 8.18
CA LEU A 246 8.15 -30.67 9.51
C LEU A 246 7.43 -31.54 10.55
N ASP A 247 8.11 -31.86 11.65
CA ASP A 247 7.49 -32.44 12.85
C ASP A 247 7.32 -31.33 13.90
N ILE A 248 6.21 -30.59 13.81
CA ILE A 248 5.97 -29.39 14.62
C ILE A 248 5.57 -29.71 16.07
N ASN A 249 4.94 -30.85 16.29
CA ASN A 249 4.45 -31.29 17.61
C ASN A 249 5.35 -32.32 18.32
N HIS A 250 6.52 -32.61 17.73
CA HIS A 250 7.50 -33.57 18.24
C HIS A 250 6.89 -34.98 18.48
N SER A 251 5.87 -35.34 17.69
CA SER A 251 5.22 -36.66 17.79
C SER A 251 5.96 -37.76 17.05
N GLY A 252 7.02 -37.44 16.34
CA GLY A 252 7.72 -38.34 15.43
C GLY A 252 7.03 -38.51 14.06
N VAL A 253 5.93 -37.79 13.82
CA VAL A 253 5.21 -37.77 12.53
C VAL A 253 5.56 -36.51 11.75
N THR A 254 6.31 -36.70 10.69
CA THR A 254 6.72 -35.58 9.82
C THR A 254 5.59 -35.25 8.82
N GLN A 255 5.08 -34.04 8.88
CA GLN A 255 4.15 -33.49 7.90
C GLN A 255 4.91 -33.04 6.63
N LYS A 256 4.50 -33.56 5.48
CA LYS A 256 5.06 -33.17 4.17
C LYS A 256 4.36 -31.90 3.68
N LEU A 257 5.12 -31.04 3.01
CA LEU A 257 4.56 -29.85 2.37
C LEU A 257 3.59 -30.26 1.26
N SER A 258 2.34 -29.82 1.38
CA SER A 258 1.28 -30.04 0.39
C SER A 258 0.36 -28.83 0.34
N LEU A 259 -0.33 -28.62 -0.79
CA LEU A 259 -1.35 -27.61 -0.90
C LEU A 259 -2.60 -28.02 -0.11
N ALA A 260 -2.86 -27.36 1.01
CA ALA A 260 -4.05 -27.60 1.84
C ALA A 260 -5.29 -26.85 1.30
N ALA A 261 -5.07 -25.76 0.56
CA ALA A 261 -6.14 -25.00 -0.10
C ALA A 261 -6.59 -25.66 -1.41
N PRO A 262 -7.87 -25.56 -1.79
CA PRO A 262 -8.35 -26.02 -3.09
C PRO A 262 -7.81 -25.13 -4.22
N MET A 263 -7.75 -25.70 -5.44
CA MET A 263 -7.35 -24.93 -6.63
C MET A 263 -8.33 -23.80 -6.92
N ILE A 264 -9.62 -24.10 -6.91
CA ILE A 264 -10.75 -23.16 -6.92
C ILE A 264 -11.71 -23.68 -5.86
N GLU A 265 -12.30 -22.77 -5.06
CA GLU A 265 -13.25 -23.18 -4.01
C GLU A 265 -14.54 -23.73 -4.62
N PRO A 266 -14.84 -25.03 -4.46
CA PRO A 266 -16.03 -25.64 -5.06
C PRO A 266 -17.33 -25.31 -4.30
N ASN A 267 -17.22 -24.95 -3.02
CA ASN A 267 -18.35 -24.72 -2.12
C ASN A 267 -18.54 -23.21 -1.82
N ALA A 268 -18.39 -22.37 -2.84
CA ALA A 268 -18.44 -20.91 -2.69
C ALA A 268 -19.77 -20.44 -2.04
N ASP A 269 -20.90 -21.03 -2.45
CA ASP A 269 -22.22 -20.68 -1.92
C ASP A 269 -22.36 -21.07 -0.45
N LEU A 270 -21.93 -22.28 -0.07
CA LEU A 270 -21.98 -22.77 1.31
C LEU A 270 -21.09 -21.95 2.25
N LYS A 271 -19.99 -21.41 1.74
CA LYS A 271 -19.06 -20.53 2.47
C LYS A 271 -19.46 -19.06 2.42
N MET A 272 -20.60 -18.75 1.81
CA MET A 272 -21.08 -17.37 1.63
C MET A 272 -20.03 -16.47 0.99
N LEU A 273 -19.31 -16.96 -0.02
CA LEU A 273 -18.27 -16.21 -0.69
C LEU A 273 -18.88 -15.21 -1.67
N PRO A 274 -18.36 -13.97 -1.71
CA PRO A 274 -18.70 -13.04 -2.78
C PRO A 274 -18.26 -13.59 -4.14
N ALA A 275 -18.90 -13.16 -5.22
CA ALA A 275 -18.50 -13.51 -6.58
C ALA A 275 -17.01 -13.22 -6.83
N ILE A 276 -16.29 -14.09 -7.54
CA ILE A 276 -14.88 -13.88 -7.88
C ILE A 276 -14.72 -12.54 -8.63
N LEU A 277 -15.57 -12.29 -9.63
CA LEU A 277 -15.64 -11.00 -10.31
C LEU A 277 -16.75 -10.15 -9.70
N PRO A 278 -16.48 -8.89 -9.32
CA PRO A 278 -15.18 -8.17 -9.37
C PRO A 278 -14.37 -8.28 -8.06
N PHE A 279 -14.84 -9.02 -7.06
CA PHE A 279 -14.36 -8.90 -5.68
C PHE A 279 -12.95 -9.42 -5.43
N LEU A 280 -12.51 -10.50 -6.08
CA LEU A 280 -11.12 -10.95 -5.99
C LEU A 280 -10.15 -9.84 -6.44
N PHE A 281 -10.49 -9.13 -7.52
CA PHE A 281 -9.64 -8.10 -8.09
C PHE A 281 -9.46 -6.90 -7.17
N ILE A 282 -10.53 -6.42 -6.50
CA ILE A 282 -10.43 -5.33 -5.53
C ILE A 282 -9.84 -5.79 -4.19
N THR A 283 -9.92 -7.08 -3.86
CA THR A 283 -9.32 -7.64 -2.65
C THR A 283 -7.80 -7.69 -2.75
N ILE A 284 -7.25 -8.11 -3.91
CA ILE A 284 -5.81 -8.00 -4.19
C ILE A 284 -5.54 -6.69 -4.92
N ALA A 285 -5.76 -5.58 -4.23
CA ALA A 285 -5.47 -4.26 -4.78
C ALA A 285 -3.96 -3.95 -4.77
N CYS A 286 -3.22 -4.38 -3.73
CA CYS A 286 -1.76 -4.33 -3.69
C CYS A 286 -1.21 -5.74 -3.95
N GLY A 287 0.02 -5.84 -4.44
CA GLY A 287 0.61 -7.11 -4.88
C GLY A 287 0.32 -7.46 -6.33
N ALA A 288 -0.77 -6.94 -6.92
CA ALA A 288 -1.08 -7.04 -8.34
C ALA A 288 -1.02 -5.67 -9.03
N VAL A 289 -1.74 -4.69 -8.52
CA VAL A 289 -1.75 -3.30 -9.02
C VAL A 289 -2.38 -2.38 -7.99
N SER A 290 -1.82 -1.20 -7.78
CA SER A 290 -2.32 -0.26 -6.77
C SER A 290 -2.20 1.18 -7.24
N GLY A 291 -3.28 1.93 -7.11
CA GLY A 291 -3.27 3.36 -7.38
C GLY A 291 -2.42 4.17 -6.40
N PHE A 292 -2.22 3.68 -5.18
CA PHE A 292 -1.31 4.31 -4.22
C PHE A 292 0.13 4.33 -4.72
N HIS A 293 0.55 3.32 -5.50
CA HIS A 293 1.90 3.24 -6.07
C HIS A 293 2.22 4.41 -6.98
N CYS A 294 1.29 4.82 -7.82
CA CYS A 294 1.51 5.97 -8.70
C CYS A 294 1.70 7.27 -7.92
N LEU A 295 1.15 7.37 -6.70
CA LEU A 295 1.36 8.51 -5.81
C LEU A 295 2.75 8.49 -5.20
N VAL A 296 3.22 7.34 -4.74
CA VAL A 296 4.60 7.16 -4.26
C VAL A 296 5.59 7.45 -5.39
N ALA A 297 5.35 6.87 -6.58
CA ALA A 297 6.18 7.08 -7.76
C ALA A 297 6.31 8.57 -8.12
N SER A 298 5.19 9.29 -8.18
CA SER A 298 5.17 10.70 -8.60
C SER A 298 5.40 11.69 -7.46
N GLY A 299 4.99 11.35 -6.23
CA GLY A 299 5.04 12.28 -5.09
C GLY A 299 6.36 12.28 -4.33
N THR A 300 7.04 11.13 -4.24
CA THR A 300 8.26 11.00 -3.44
C THR A 300 9.45 10.45 -4.24
N SER A 301 9.31 9.33 -4.94
CA SER A 301 10.44 8.66 -5.61
C SER A 301 11.02 9.48 -6.75
N SER A 302 10.18 10.19 -7.51
CA SER A 302 10.62 11.08 -8.59
C SER A 302 11.45 12.28 -8.09
N LYS A 303 11.26 12.68 -6.83
CA LYS A 303 12.01 13.77 -6.19
C LYS A 303 13.35 13.31 -5.59
N GLN A 304 13.62 12.02 -5.59
CA GLN A 304 14.82 11.45 -5.00
C GLN A 304 15.73 10.79 -6.04
N LEU A 305 15.22 10.47 -7.24
CA LEU A 305 15.95 9.73 -8.26
C LEU A 305 17.01 10.60 -8.94
N ARG A 306 18.30 10.20 -8.83
CA ARG A 306 19.44 10.92 -9.41
C ARG A 306 19.58 10.73 -10.93
N CYS A 307 19.22 9.56 -11.48
CA CYS A 307 19.39 9.21 -12.88
C CYS A 307 18.12 8.66 -13.50
N GLU A 308 17.66 9.21 -14.64
CA GLU A 308 16.42 8.78 -15.29
C GLU A 308 16.46 7.29 -15.71
N LYS A 309 17.63 6.74 -16.09
CA LYS A 309 17.75 5.32 -16.47
C LYS A 309 17.39 4.35 -15.36
N ASP A 310 17.57 4.75 -14.10
CA ASP A 310 17.26 3.90 -12.95
C ASP A 310 15.74 3.78 -12.72
N ALA A 311 14.92 4.60 -13.39
CA ALA A 311 13.46 4.59 -13.23
C ALA A 311 12.82 3.22 -13.56
N GLN A 312 13.39 2.47 -14.52
CA GLN A 312 12.90 1.13 -14.83
C GLN A 312 13.17 0.14 -13.70
N PHE A 313 14.37 0.17 -13.14
CA PHE A 313 14.73 -0.69 -12.01
C PHE A 313 13.88 -0.37 -10.77
N ILE A 314 13.59 0.91 -10.54
CA ILE A 314 12.81 1.33 -9.38
C ILE A 314 11.32 1.06 -9.60
N GLY A 315 10.68 1.63 -10.61
CA GLY A 315 9.24 1.49 -10.80
C GLY A 315 8.83 0.07 -11.17
N TYR A 316 9.47 -0.50 -12.22
CA TYR A 316 9.13 -1.85 -12.67
C TYR A 316 9.65 -2.93 -11.71
N GLY A 317 10.91 -2.82 -11.27
CA GLY A 317 11.54 -3.81 -10.40
C GLY A 317 10.91 -3.92 -9.02
N SER A 318 10.53 -2.80 -8.38
CA SER A 318 9.87 -2.83 -7.07
C SER A 318 8.51 -3.52 -7.13
N MET A 319 7.71 -3.25 -8.18
CA MET A 319 6.41 -3.90 -8.33
C MET A 319 6.52 -5.41 -8.58
N LEU A 320 7.53 -5.86 -9.35
CA LEU A 320 7.79 -7.29 -9.51
C LEU A 320 8.17 -7.95 -8.18
N MET A 321 8.98 -7.27 -7.37
CA MET A 321 9.36 -7.78 -6.05
C MET A 321 8.16 -7.84 -5.10
N GLU A 322 7.25 -6.87 -5.19
CA GLU A 322 6.00 -6.89 -4.43
C GLU A 322 5.08 -8.04 -4.88
N GLY A 323 4.94 -8.26 -6.18
CA GLY A 323 4.21 -9.42 -6.72
C GLY A 323 4.82 -10.75 -6.27
N PHE A 324 6.15 -10.85 -6.22
CA PHE A 324 6.84 -12.03 -5.71
C PHE A 324 6.54 -12.25 -4.20
N LEU A 325 6.56 -11.20 -3.40
CA LEU A 325 6.13 -11.28 -1.99
C LEU A 325 4.69 -11.76 -1.89
N ALA A 326 3.77 -11.25 -2.69
CA ALA A 326 2.38 -11.66 -2.69
C ALA A 326 2.21 -13.15 -3.07
N ILE A 327 3.03 -13.68 -3.98
CA ILE A 327 3.07 -15.12 -4.29
C ILE A 327 3.53 -15.93 -3.07
N LEU A 328 4.57 -15.49 -2.36
CA LEU A 328 5.02 -16.14 -1.13
C LEU A 328 3.93 -16.12 -0.05
N VAL A 329 3.15 -15.05 0.04
CA VAL A 329 1.99 -14.98 0.95
C VAL A 329 0.93 -16.01 0.58
N ILE A 330 0.57 -16.14 -0.70
CA ILE A 330 -0.36 -17.17 -1.17
C ILE A 330 0.15 -18.56 -0.79
N MET A 331 1.42 -18.85 -1.05
CA MET A 331 2.02 -20.14 -0.72
C MET A 331 2.04 -20.40 0.79
N ALA A 332 2.36 -19.39 1.61
CA ALA A 332 2.34 -19.52 3.07
C ALA A 332 0.93 -19.85 3.59
N CYS A 333 -0.09 -19.16 3.06
CA CYS A 333 -1.48 -19.42 3.44
C CYS A 333 -2.02 -20.76 2.91
N CYS A 334 -1.59 -21.22 1.73
CA CYS A 334 -2.14 -22.41 1.09
C CYS A 334 -1.38 -23.71 1.41
N ALA A 335 -0.06 -23.63 1.58
CA ALA A 335 0.79 -24.78 1.86
C ALA A 335 1.42 -24.72 3.25
N GLY A 336 1.89 -23.53 3.67
CA GLY A 336 2.54 -23.37 4.96
C GLY A 336 1.64 -23.65 6.15
N LEU A 337 0.37 -23.23 6.11
CA LEU A 337 -0.63 -23.54 7.15
C LEU A 337 -0.88 -25.05 7.30
N GLY A 338 -0.85 -25.78 6.19
CA GLY A 338 -1.08 -27.22 6.20
C GLY A 338 -0.04 -28.03 6.97
N LEU A 339 1.13 -27.44 7.26
CA LEU A 339 2.17 -28.09 8.08
C LEU A 339 1.79 -28.18 9.56
N GLY A 340 0.87 -27.32 10.04
CA GLY A 340 0.28 -27.38 11.37
C GLY A 340 -0.01 -26.02 11.97
N ILE A 341 -1.14 -25.94 12.66
CA ILE A 341 -1.51 -24.79 13.51
C ILE A 341 -1.98 -25.32 14.88
N PHE A 342 -1.64 -24.62 15.92
CA PHE A 342 -2.13 -24.91 17.26
C PHE A 342 -3.34 -24.06 17.60
N THR A 343 -4.42 -24.70 18.07
CA THR A 343 -5.63 -24.06 18.55
C THR A 343 -5.88 -24.45 20.00
N GLN A 344 -6.48 -23.56 20.78
CA GLN A 344 -6.76 -23.83 22.19
C GLN A 344 -7.85 -24.91 22.39
N ASN A 345 -8.78 -25.01 21.44
CA ASN A 345 -9.93 -25.91 21.56
C ASN A 345 -9.63 -27.31 20.99
N ASP A 346 -8.97 -27.37 19.82
CA ASP A 346 -8.82 -28.62 19.05
C ASP A 346 -7.38 -29.16 19.06
N GLY A 347 -6.42 -28.44 19.70
CA GLY A 347 -5.01 -28.79 19.69
C GLY A 347 -4.33 -28.52 18.34
N TRP A 348 -3.49 -29.44 17.87
CA TRP A 348 -2.81 -29.34 16.59
C TRP A 348 -3.71 -29.79 15.44
N LEU A 349 -3.90 -28.92 14.45
CA LEU A 349 -4.59 -29.18 13.19
C LEU A 349 -3.59 -29.21 12.04
N PHE A 350 -3.79 -30.11 11.06
CA PHE A 350 -2.90 -30.33 9.93
C PHE A 350 -3.64 -30.37 8.60
N GLY A 351 -2.93 -30.15 7.50
CA GLY A 351 -3.45 -30.26 6.14
C GLY A 351 -4.70 -29.42 5.92
N GLN A 352 -5.73 -30.04 5.35
CA GLN A 352 -6.98 -29.37 5.01
C GLN A 352 -7.78 -28.91 6.24
N GLU A 353 -7.65 -29.59 7.39
CA GLU A 353 -8.31 -29.16 8.64
C GLU A 353 -7.75 -27.82 9.13
N ALA A 354 -6.41 -27.67 9.12
CA ALA A 354 -5.74 -26.42 9.45
C ALA A 354 -6.18 -25.28 8.52
N TRP A 355 -6.30 -25.56 7.23
CA TRP A 355 -6.76 -24.58 6.26
C TRP A 355 -8.23 -24.22 6.48
N ASN A 356 -9.12 -25.18 6.64
CA ASN A 356 -10.54 -24.96 6.90
C ASN A 356 -10.79 -24.20 8.20
N TYR A 357 -9.98 -24.39 9.24
CA TYR A 357 -10.06 -23.61 10.46
C TYR A 357 -9.91 -22.08 10.21
N ARG A 358 -9.04 -21.69 9.27
CA ARG A 358 -8.80 -20.28 8.90
C ARG A 358 -9.72 -19.78 7.79
N TYR A 359 -10.12 -20.64 6.86
CA TYR A 359 -10.85 -20.33 5.62
C TYR A 359 -12.15 -21.14 5.47
N GLY A 360 -12.74 -21.55 6.59
CA GLY A 360 -13.98 -22.32 6.60
C GLY A 360 -15.18 -21.56 6.05
N ASP A 361 -15.24 -20.25 6.32
CA ASP A 361 -16.27 -19.34 5.83
C ASP A 361 -15.74 -17.92 5.66
N TRP A 362 -16.53 -17.06 4.99
CA TRP A 362 -16.16 -15.67 4.77
C TRP A 362 -16.02 -14.88 6.08
N LEU A 363 -16.87 -15.14 7.07
CA LEU A 363 -16.87 -14.37 8.32
C LEU A 363 -15.61 -14.62 9.14
N SER A 364 -15.14 -15.88 9.18
CA SER A 364 -13.90 -16.28 9.85
C SER A 364 -12.67 -15.66 9.16
N ALA A 365 -12.64 -15.70 7.83
CA ALA A 365 -11.50 -15.24 7.04
C ALA A 365 -11.38 -13.71 6.91
N LYS A 366 -12.51 -12.97 6.95
CA LYS A 366 -12.52 -11.51 6.66
C LYS A 366 -11.87 -10.65 7.73
N GLY A 367 -11.67 -11.17 8.94
CA GLY A 367 -11.04 -10.44 10.04
C GLY A 367 -9.59 -10.06 9.73
N LEU A 368 -9.17 -8.83 10.07
CA LEU A 368 -7.79 -8.38 9.82
C LEU A 368 -6.76 -9.26 10.55
N ALA A 369 -7.02 -9.58 11.82
CA ALA A 369 -6.17 -10.44 12.62
C ALA A 369 -6.05 -11.85 11.99
N ALA A 370 -7.17 -12.43 11.50
CA ALA A 370 -7.18 -13.75 10.86
C ALA A 370 -6.28 -13.79 9.61
N LYS A 371 -6.33 -12.76 8.76
CA LYS A 371 -5.51 -12.66 7.54
C LYS A 371 -4.02 -12.58 7.85
N VAL A 372 -3.64 -11.74 8.81
CA VAL A 372 -2.25 -11.59 9.23
C VAL A 372 -1.76 -12.86 9.90
N SER A 373 -2.57 -13.49 10.78
CA SER A 373 -2.20 -14.75 11.42
C SER A 373 -1.98 -15.88 10.42
N ALA A 374 -2.85 -16.02 9.42
CA ALA A 374 -2.71 -17.07 8.42
C ALA A 374 -1.34 -17.01 7.71
N PHE A 375 -0.93 -15.81 7.33
CA PHE A 375 0.38 -15.58 6.74
C PHE A 375 1.53 -15.81 7.73
N VAL A 376 1.41 -15.27 8.95
CA VAL A 376 2.44 -15.41 9.99
C VAL A 376 2.63 -16.86 10.39
N ASP A 377 1.55 -17.59 10.64
CA ASP A 377 1.61 -19.01 11.03
C ASP A 377 2.19 -19.86 9.90
N GLY A 378 1.70 -19.70 8.66
CA GLY A 378 2.18 -20.46 7.51
C GLY A 378 3.66 -20.21 7.19
N SER A 379 4.12 -18.96 7.24
CA SER A 379 5.54 -18.63 7.02
C SER A 379 6.43 -19.03 8.21
N SER A 380 5.92 -18.95 9.44
CA SER A 380 6.65 -19.42 10.63
C SER A 380 6.95 -20.92 10.56
N ASN A 381 6.04 -21.73 10.00
CA ASN A 381 6.27 -23.15 9.79
C ASN A 381 7.48 -23.43 8.86
N TRP A 382 7.72 -22.56 7.87
CA TRP A 382 8.92 -22.64 7.03
C TRP A 382 10.20 -22.29 7.80
N PHE A 383 10.13 -21.31 8.70
CA PHE A 383 11.29 -20.94 9.52
C PHE A 383 11.62 -21.99 10.60
N LEU A 384 10.59 -22.67 11.10
CA LEU A 384 10.79 -23.81 12.01
C LEU A 384 11.63 -24.92 11.37
N SER A 385 11.45 -25.19 10.07
CA SER A 385 12.27 -26.17 9.35
C SER A 385 13.76 -25.79 9.28
N LEU A 386 14.09 -24.52 9.51
CA LEU A 386 15.46 -24.02 9.61
C LEU A 386 16.03 -24.10 11.05
N GLY A 387 15.27 -24.66 12.00
CA GLY A 387 15.68 -24.80 13.40
C GLY A 387 15.48 -23.56 14.26
N LEU A 388 14.73 -22.54 13.78
CA LEU A 388 14.41 -21.35 14.58
C LEU A 388 13.28 -21.66 15.58
N PRO A 389 13.30 -21.09 16.81
CA PRO A 389 12.20 -21.24 17.78
C PRO A 389 10.90 -20.61 17.25
N ILE A 390 9.74 -21.24 17.51
CA ILE A 390 8.42 -20.79 17.01
C ILE A 390 8.10 -19.34 17.41
N GLU A 391 8.44 -18.96 18.63
CA GLU A 391 8.19 -17.61 19.15
C GLU A 391 9.02 -16.57 18.38
N ALA A 392 10.29 -16.86 18.08
CA ALA A 392 11.13 -16.01 17.27
C ALA A 392 10.62 -15.93 15.82
N CYS A 393 10.14 -17.04 15.24
CA CYS A 393 9.55 -17.05 13.91
C CYS A 393 8.34 -16.12 13.81
N ARG A 394 7.39 -16.24 14.75
CA ARG A 394 6.21 -15.39 14.81
C ARG A 394 6.57 -13.93 15.06
N ALA A 395 7.52 -13.66 15.96
CA ALA A 395 8.00 -12.32 16.25
C ALA A 395 8.67 -11.68 15.03
N LEU A 396 9.53 -12.40 14.31
CA LEU A 396 10.16 -11.94 13.06
C LEU A 396 9.11 -11.53 12.02
N MET A 397 8.09 -12.37 11.83
CA MET A 397 7.02 -12.07 10.89
C MET A 397 6.14 -10.92 11.37
N GLY A 398 5.86 -10.83 12.66
CA GLY A 398 5.15 -9.68 13.25
C GLY A 398 5.90 -8.37 13.04
N VAL A 399 7.21 -8.34 13.31
CA VAL A 399 8.09 -7.18 13.05
C VAL A 399 8.08 -6.81 11.57
N PHE A 400 8.18 -7.81 10.69
CA PHE A 400 8.14 -7.59 9.26
C PHE A 400 6.86 -6.89 8.81
N VAL A 401 5.69 -7.42 9.16
CA VAL A 401 4.40 -6.85 8.76
C VAL A 401 4.17 -5.46 9.37
N ALA A 402 4.52 -5.27 10.64
CA ALA A 402 4.35 -3.99 11.34
C ALA A 402 5.27 -2.90 10.80
N SER A 403 6.55 -3.21 10.53
CA SER A 403 7.52 -2.26 9.98
C SER A 403 7.11 -1.77 8.59
N PHE A 404 6.61 -2.67 7.74
CA PHE A 404 6.11 -2.31 6.41
C PHE A 404 4.84 -1.46 6.48
N ALA A 405 3.91 -1.82 7.36
CA ALA A 405 2.74 -0.99 7.61
C ALA A 405 3.12 0.43 8.05
N ALA A 406 4.12 0.56 8.92
CA ALA A 406 4.57 1.86 9.44
C ALA A 406 5.25 2.71 8.35
N THR A 407 6.05 2.12 7.44
CA THR A 407 6.66 2.84 6.31
C THR A 407 5.64 3.37 5.32
N THR A 408 4.61 2.58 5.03
CA THR A 408 3.52 3.05 4.17
C THR A 408 2.69 4.14 4.86
N LEU A 409 2.46 4.02 6.16
CA LEU A 409 1.66 4.96 6.94
C LEU A 409 2.27 6.38 6.93
N ASP A 410 3.56 6.53 7.19
CA ASP A 410 4.17 7.86 7.21
C ASP A 410 4.42 8.42 5.81
N SER A 411 4.72 7.57 4.81
CA SER A 411 4.78 7.98 3.41
C SER A 411 3.41 8.48 2.94
N ALA A 412 2.32 7.78 3.32
CA ALA A 412 0.94 8.22 3.05
C ALA A 412 0.63 9.58 3.71
N CYS A 413 1.05 9.81 4.95
CA CYS A 413 0.86 11.08 5.64
C CYS A 413 1.56 12.24 4.90
N ARG A 414 2.77 12.02 4.39
CA ARG A 414 3.51 12.99 3.58
C ARG A 414 2.81 13.26 2.24
N LEU A 415 2.33 12.22 1.57
CA LEU A 415 1.57 12.37 0.32
C LEU A 415 0.26 13.12 0.55
N GLN A 416 -0.45 12.83 1.64
CA GLN A 416 -1.67 13.54 2.02
C GLN A 416 -1.41 15.03 2.27
N ARG A 417 -0.29 15.37 2.91
CA ARG A 417 0.17 16.75 3.07
C ARG A 417 0.31 17.44 1.71
N TYR A 418 0.94 16.79 0.72
CA TYR A 418 1.09 17.37 -0.62
C TYR A 418 -0.27 17.60 -1.28
N VAL A 419 -1.18 16.64 -1.21
CA VAL A 419 -2.53 16.78 -1.76
C VAL A 419 -3.28 17.96 -1.13
N ILE A 420 -3.22 18.12 0.20
CA ILE A 420 -3.85 19.25 0.90
C ILE A 420 -3.20 20.58 0.49
N GLN A 421 -1.88 20.62 0.34
CA GLN A 421 -1.17 21.80 -0.13
C GLN A 421 -1.55 22.18 -1.57
N GLU A 422 -1.70 21.18 -2.45
CA GLU A 422 -2.15 21.37 -3.84
C GLU A 422 -3.61 21.87 -3.90
N ILE A 423 -4.50 21.35 -3.03
CA ILE A 423 -5.87 21.87 -2.87
C ILE A 423 -5.87 23.33 -2.42
N GLY A 424 -4.96 23.69 -1.52
CA GLY A 424 -4.78 25.08 -1.06
C GLY A 424 -4.41 26.06 -2.17
N GLN A 425 -3.81 25.58 -3.27
CA GLN A 425 -3.43 26.38 -4.42
C GLN A 425 -4.53 26.51 -5.48
N ILE A 426 -5.66 25.83 -5.33
CA ILE A 426 -6.77 25.91 -6.28
C ILE A 426 -7.36 27.32 -6.23
N ASN A 427 -7.49 27.95 -7.39
CA ASN A 427 -8.26 29.18 -7.52
C ASN A 427 -9.75 28.84 -7.64
N TRP A 428 -10.52 29.10 -6.58
CA TRP A 428 -11.95 28.80 -6.51
C TRP A 428 -12.84 29.82 -7.19
N ARG A 429 -12.30 31.00 -7.58
CA ARG A 429 -13.03 31.96 -8.40
C ARG A 429 -12.93 31.55 -9.86
N LYS A 430 -14.09 31.36 -10.50
CA LYS A 430 -14.17 31.35 -11.97
C LYS A 430 -13.66 32.69 -12.48
N GLU A 431 -12.67 32.67 -13.38
CA GLU A 431 -12.49 33.77 -14.31
C GLU A 431 -13.70 33.74 -15.24
N ASP A 432 -14.75 34.48 -14.93
CA ASP A 432 -15.76 34.85 -15.91
C ASP A 432 -15.06 35.78 -16.89
N GLU A 433 -14.64 35.21 -18.03
CA GLU A 433 -14.04 35.96 -19.14
C GLU A 433 -14.99 37.04 -19.71
N THR A 434 -16.25 37.07 -19.27
CA THR A 434 -17.28 38.02 -19.74
C THR A 434 -17.34 39.34 -18.93
N LEU A 435 -16.60 39.47 -17.81
CA LEU A 435 -16.61 40.68 -16.96
C LEU A 435 -15.28 41.42 -16.95
N VAL A 436 -14.53 41.39 -18.06
CA VAL A 436 -13.38 42.31 -18.26
C VAL A 436 -13.89 43.65 -18.77
N SER A 437 -14.73 44.31 -17.99
CA SER A 437 -15.02 45.74 -18.13
C SER A 437 -14.87 46.37 -16.75
N ASN A 438 -13.71 46.81 -16.47
CA ASN A 438 -13.20 47.72 -15.45
C ASN A 438 -12.04 47.11 -14.68
N ASN A 439 -10.87 47.46 -15.05
CA ASN A 439 -9.52 47.50 -14.47
C ASN A 439 -9.26 47.06 -12.99
N LYS A 440 -10.08 46.21 -12.36
CA LYS A 440 -9.81 45.61 -11.05
C LYS A 440 -9.73 44.09 -11.22
N LYS A 441 -8.52 43.55 -11.43
CA LYS A 441 -8.23 42.12 -11.25
C LYS A 441 -8.66 41.71 -9.84
N LEU A 442 -9.79 41.02 -9.71
CA LEU A 442 -10.23 40.45 -8.46
C LEU A 442 -9.15 39.45 -7.97
N LYS A 443 -8.69 39.64 -6.71
CA LYS A 443 -7.71 38.72 -6.11
C LYS A 443 -8.25 37.28 -6.16
N PRO A 444 -7.42 36.29 -6.55
CA PRO A 444 -7.84 34.89 -6.56
C PRO A 444 -8.28 34.46 -5.15
N PHE A 445 -9.40 33.76 -5.05
CA PHE A 445 -9.80 33.14 -3.79
C PHE A 445 -9.11 31.80 -3.67
N THR A 446 -8.01 31.75 -2.92
CA THR A 446 -7.23 30.55 -2.61
C THR A 446 -7.25 30.30 -1.11
N LEU A 447 -7.22 29.03 -0.73
CA LEU A 447 -7.06 28.60 0.67
C LEU A 447 -5.56 28.55 1.03
N SER A 448 -4.84 29.66 0.83
CA SER A 448 -3.37 29.73 0.92
C SER A 448 -2.80 29.25 2.27
N TRP A 449 -3.56 29.31 3.35
CA TRP A 449 -3.16 28.79 4.65
C TRP A 449 -2.95 27.26 4.64
N LEU A 450 -3.61 26.53 3.72
CA LEU A 450 -3.40 25.08 3.50
C LEU A 450 -2.02 24.77 2.89
N THR A 451 -1.35 25.74 2.29
CA THR A 451 0.00 25.52 1.72
C THR A 451 1.08 25.39 2.79
N ASN A 452 0.79 25.81 4.02
CA ASN A 452 1.70 25.63 5.15
C ASN A 452 1.82 24.14 5.50
N LYS A 453 3.07 23.63 5.53
CA LYS A 453 3.32 22.20 5.77
C LYS A 453 2.80 21.69 7.12
N TYR A 454 2.85 22.51 8.16
CA TYR A 454 2.37 22.12 9.50
C TYR A 454 0.84 22.02 9.52
N VAL A 455 0.17 23.01 8.94
CA VAL A 455 -1.30 23.04 8.84
C VAL A 455 -1.81 21.87 8.01
N ALA A 456 -1.24 21.66 6.82
CA ALA A 456 -1.63 20.56 5.94
C ALA A 456 -1.44 19.20 6.59
N THR A 457 -0.32 18.98 7.28
CA THR A 457 -0.06 17.71 8.00
C THR A 457 -1.03 17.53 9.18
N THR A 458 -1.32 18.58 9.93
CA THR A 458 -2.28 18.53 11.04
C THR A 458 -3.68 18.14 10.54
N ILE A 459 -4.13 18.74 9.44
CA ILE A 459 -5.42 18.39 8.83
C ILE A 459 -5.44 16.93 8.37
N ALA A 460 -4.36 16.45 7.73
CA ALA A 460 -4.24 15.06 7.31
C ALA A 460 -4.41 14.09 8.49
N VAL A 461 -3.69 14.34 9.57
CA VAL A 461 -3.71 13.49 10.77
C VAL A 461 -5.05 13.57 11.49
N VAL A 462 -5.62 14.77 11.63
CA VAL A 462 -6.94 14.95 12.29
C VAL A 462 -8.04 14.23 11.51
N PHE A 463 -8.08 14.34 10.18
CA PHE A 463 -9.08 13.64 9.38
C PHE A 463 -8.95 12.11 9.51
N ALA A 464 -7.72 11.59 9.46
CA ALA A 464 -7.48 10.17 9.66
C ALA A 464 -7.89 9.71 11.07
N PHE A 465 -7.59 10.52 12.10
CA PHE A 465 -7.97 10.21 13.48
C PHE A 465 -9.48 10.23 13.69
N VAL A 466 -10.19 11.22 13.16
CA VAL A 466 -11.65 11.29 13.22
C VAL A 466 -12.29 10.05 12.59
N LEU A 467 -11.82 9.63 11.41
CA LEU A 467 -12.30 8.39 10.78
C LEU A 467 -11.97 7.15 11.62
N ALA A 468 -10.78 7.09 12.22
CA ALA A 468 -10.39 5.98 13.08
C ALA A 468 -11.22 5.93 14.37
N CYS A 469 -11.66 7.07 14.92
CA CYS A 469 -12.51 7.12 16.11
C CYS A 469 -13.90 6.50 15.92
N LEU A 470 -14.35 6.33 14.69
CA LEU A 470 -15.61 5.64 14.42
C LEU A 470 -15.52 4.18 14.91
N ARG A 471 -16.66 3.60 15.24
CA ARG A 471 -16.77 2.19 15.61
C ARG A 471 -17.31 1.40 14.42
N ALA A 472 -16.66 0.31 14.07
CA ALA A 472 -17.13 -0.55 12.98
C ALA A 472 -18.49 -1.18 13.30
N LYS A 473 -18.73 -1.49 14.57
CA LYS A 473 -20.03 -1.90 15.13
C LYS A 473 -20.17 -1.28 16.52
N PRO A 474 -21.39 -1.10 17.07
CA PRO A 474 -21.61 -0.53 18.41
C PRO A 474 -20.82 -1.26 19.51
N GLU A 475 -20.70 -2.58 19.40
CA GLU A 475 -20.01 -3.43 20.38
C GLU A 475 -18.47 -3.36 20.24
N MET A 476 -17.94 -2.89 19.11
CA MET A 476 -16.50 -2.82 18.89
C MET A 476 -15.88 -1.60 19.57
N PRO A 477 -14.60 -1.69 20.01
CA PRO A 477 -13.91 -0.57 20.62
C PRO A 477 -13.71 0.59 19.64
N MET A 478 -13.51 1.79 20.17
CA MET A 478 -13.05 2.93 19.37
C MET A 478 -11.69 2.62 18.72
N GLY A 479 -11.43 3.20 17.54
CA GLY A 479 -10.24 2.92 16.76
C GLY A 479 -10.45 1.89 15.64
N THR A 480 -11.66 1.31 15.54
CA THR A 480 -12.00 0.29 14.54
C THR A 480 -12.64 0.85 13.27
N GLY A 481 -12.76 2.18 13.14
CA GLY A 481 -13.37 2.84 11.97
C GLY A 481 -12.74 2.46 10.63
N GLY A 482 -11.45 2.13 10.61
CA GLY A 482 -10.78 1.62 9.43
C GLY A 482 -11.42 0.35 8.84
N LEU A 483 -12.06 -0.50 9.67
CA LEU A 483 -12.75 -1.71 9.20
C LEU A 483 -14.00 -1.38 8.38
N ILE A 484 -14.69 -0.27 8.69
CA ILE A 484 -15.84 0.18 7.89
C ILE A 484 -15.37 0.51 6.48
N LEU A 485 -14.22 1.18 6.37
CA LEU A 485 -13.70 1.72 5.12
C LEU A 485 -12.95 0.67 4.29
N TRP A 486 -12.67 -0.51 4.84
CA TRP A 486 -11.88 -1.56 4.18
C TRP A 486 -12.44 -1.99 2.81
N PRO A 487 -13.77 -2.24 2.65
CA PRO A 487 -14.32 -2.63 1.35
C PRO A 487 -14.17 -1.54 0.29
N LEU A 488 -14.23 -0.27 0.73
CA LEU A 488 -14.09 0.89 -0.14
C LEU A 488 -12.63 1.14 -0.56
N PHE A 489 -11.68 0.82 0.34
CA PHE A 489 -10.26 1.02 0.11
C PHE A 489 -9.76 0.31 -1.16
N GLY A 490 -10.10 -0.98 -1.33
CA GLY A 490 -9.66 -1.75 -2.50
C GLY A 490 -10.17 -1.17 -3.81
N ALA A 491 -11.45 -0.80 -3.87
CA ALA A 491 -12.08 -0.24 -5.05
C ALA A 491 -11.51 1.13 -5.41
N ILE A 492 -11.43 2.07 -4.46
CA ILE A 492 -10.87 3.41 -4.71
C ILE A 492 -9.38 3.33 -5.07
N ASN A 493 -8.62 2.46 -4.41
CA ASN A 493 -7.21 2.30 -4.70
C ASN A 493 -6.96 1.82 -6.14
N GLN A 494 -7.74 0.86 -6.62
CA GLN A 494 -7.64 0.41 -8.02
C GLN A 494 -8.16 1.44 -9.01
N LEU A 495 -9.23 2.16 -8.67
CA LEU A 495 -9.74 3.26 -9.49
C LEU A 495 -8.66 4.31 -9.75
N LEU A 496 -7.90 4.70 -8.72
CA LEU A 496 -6.74 5.59 -8.87
C LEU A 496 -5.71 5.04 -9.86
N GLY A 497 -5.50 3.72 -9.88
CA GLY A 497 -4.64 3.07 -10.87
C GLY A 497 -5.14 3.27 -12.29
N GLY A 498 -6.44 3.11 -12.50
CA GLY A 498 -7.10 3.39 -13.78
C GLY A 498 -6.94 4.84 -14.22
N LEU A 499 -7.17 5.78 -13.31
CA LEU A 499 -6.99 7.21 -13.57
C LEU A 499 -5.53 7.57 -13.88
N ALA A 500 -4.55 6.92 -13.23
CA ALA A 500 -3.15 7.07 -13.56
C ALA A 500 -2.86 6.64 -15.00
N PHE A 501 -3.40 5.52 -15.46
CA PHE A 501 -3.29 5.09 -16.86
C PHE A 501 -3.92 6.08 -17.84
N ILE A 502 -5.03 6.75 -17.49
CA ILE A 502 -5.60 7.83 -18.32
C ILE A 502 -4.60 8.98 -18.49
N VAL A 503 -3.94 9.40 -17.41
CA VAL A 503 -2.90 10.45 -17.48
C VAL A 503 -1.74 10.00 -18.38
N VAL A 504 -1.29 8.75 -18.23
CA VAL A 504 -0.24 8.13 -19.07
C VAL A 504 -0.67 8.11 -20.54
N LEU A 505 -1.90 7.69 -20.82
CA LEU A 505 -2.45 7.62 -22.18
C LEU A 505 -2.47 8.99 -22.86
N VAL A 506 -2.97 10.02 -22.17
CA VAL A 506 -3.02 11.38 -22.69
C VAL A 506 -1.61 11.93 -22.93
N TRP A 507 -0.67 11.66 -22.00
CA TRP A 507 0.72 12.12 -22.13
C TRP A 507 1.43 11.48 -23.34
N LEU A 508 1.28 10.15 -23.54
CA LEU A 508 1.88 9.42 -24.67
C LEU A 508 1.27 9.86 -25.99
N LYS A 509 -0.07 10.08 -26.04
CA LYS A 509 -0.76 10.56 -27.24
C LYS A 509 -0.29 11.95 -27.65
N LYS A 510 -0.15 12.89 -26.71
CA LYS A 510 0.37 14.24 -27.01
C LYS A 510 1.79 14.25 -27.58
N ARG A 511 2.56 13.17 -27.38
CA ARG A 511 3.94 13.00 -27.88
C ARG A 511 4.05 12.12 -29.13
N ASP A 512 2.93 11.71 -29.70
CA ASP A 512 2.85 10.82 -30.88
C ASP A 512 3.62 9.49 -30.74
N VAL A 513 3.81 9.02 -29.49
CA VAL A 513 4.50 7.75 -29.19
C VAL A 513 3.56 6.56 -29.26
N LEU A 514 2.25 6.80 -29.23
CA LEU A 514 1.20 5.80 -29.11
C LEU A 514 0.78 5.26 -30.48
N GLN A 515 1.65 4.47 -31.14
CA GLN A 515 1.42 3.94 -32.48
C GLN A 515 1.30 2.40 -32.47
N GLY A 516 0.47 1.87 -33.38
CA GLY A 516 0.32 0.44 -33.60
C GLY A 516 -0.20 -0.32 -32.36
N TRP A 517 0.25 -1.55 -32.16
CA TRP A 517 -0.15 -2.43 -31.06
C TRP A 517 0.29 -1.94 -29.67
N LYS A 518 1.32 -1.08 -29.61
CA LYS A 518 1.83 -0.53 -28.33
C LYS A 518 0.78 0.23 -27.53
N LYS A 519 -0.24 0.79 -28.21
CA LYS A 519 -1.37 1.45 -27.53
C LYS A 519 -2.16 0.48 -26.67
N LEU A 520 -2.26 -0.80 -27.06
CA LEU A 520 -3.03 -1.80 -26.31
C LEU A 520 -2.42 -2.09 -24.94
N LEU A 521 -1.09 -2.00 -24.79
CA LEU A 521 -0.40 -2.17 -23.51
C LEU A 521 -0.82 -1.14 -22.46
N ILE A 522 -1.34 0.02 -22.86
CA ILE A 522 -1.83 1.06 -21.94
C ILE A 522 -3.37 1.05 -21.89
N VAL A 523 -4.03 0.87 -23.04
CA VAL A 523 -5.49 0.97 -23.11
C VAL A 523 -6.17 -0.20 -22.41
N ILE A 524 -5.67 -1.44 -22.59
CA ILE A 524 -6.27 -2.63 -21.94
C ILE A 524 -6.21 -2.51 -20.41
N PRO A 525 -5.04 -2.26 -19.79
CA PRO A 525 -4.98 -2.02 -18.35
C PRO A 525 -5.84 -0.83 -17.90
N ALA A 526 -5.86 0.27 -18.66
CA ALA A 526 -6.67 1.44 -18.31
C ALA A 526 -8.16 1.08 -18.24
N VAL A 527 -8.70 0.41 -19.26
CA VAL A 527 -10.12 0.00 -19.29
C VAL A 527 -10.42 -0.97 -18.17
N PHE A 528 -9.57 -1.98 -17.97
CA PHE A 528 -9.73 -2.98 -16.93
C PHE A 528 -9.77 -2.33 -15.53
N MET A 529 -8.83 -1.42 -15.25
CA MET A 529 -8.69 -0.75 -13.96
C MET A 529 -9.73 0.35 -13.71
N LEU A 530 -10.48 0.77 -14.70
CA LEU A 530 -11.63 1.66 -14.52
C LEU A 530 -12.92 0.86 -14.36
N VAL A 531 -13.12 -0.16 -15.18
CA VAL A 531 -14.40 -0.90 -15.22
C VAL A 531 -14.58 -1.78 -13.99
N LEU A 532 -13.57 -2.57 -13.59
CA LEU A 532 -13.73 -3.53 -12.49
C LEU A 532 -13.94 -2.86 -11.12
N PRO A 533 -13.18 -1.83 -10.73
CA PRO A 533 -13.42 -1.15 -9.46
C PRO A 533 -14.75 -0.41 -9.44
N ALA A 534 -15.15 0.22 -10.57
CA ALA A 534 -16.45 0.87 -10.68
C ALA A 534 -17.60 -0.15 -10.56
N TRP A 535 -17.48 -1.31 -11.23
CA TRP A 535 -18.45 -2.41 -11.09
C TRP A 535 -18.54 -2.89 -9.65
N ALA A 536 -17.38 -3.17 -9.00
CA ALA A 536 -17.35 -3.59 -7.60
C ALA A 536 -18.03 -2.56 -6.68
N MET A 537 -17.80 -1.27 -6.93
CA MET A 537 -18.40 -0.19 -6.13
C MET A 537 -19.90 -0.09 -6.33
N ILE A 538 -20.37 -0.15 -7.58
CA ILE A 538 -21.80 -0.16 -7.91
C ILE A 538 -22.48 -1.37 -7.26
N GLN A 539 -21.87 -2.55 -7.36
CA GLN A 539 -22.42 -3.76 -6.76
C GLN A 539 -22.56 -3.63 -5.24
N GLN A 540 -21.57 -3.11 -4.54
CA GLN A 540 -21.63 -2.92 -3.10
C GLN A 540 -22.63 -1.84 -2.66
N ILE A 541 -22.81 -0.78 -3.46
CA ILE A 541 -23.75 0.29 -3.12
C ILE A 541 -25.19 -0.18 -3.29
N PHE A 542 -25.53 -0.84 -4.40
CA PHE A 542 -26.93 -1.06 -4.81
C PHE A 542 -27.42 -2.51 -4.69
N PHE A 543 -26.52 -3.50 -4.68
CA PHE A 543 -26.91 -4.91 -4.71
C PHE A 543 -26.48 -5.65 -3.45
N ASN A 544 -25.22 -6.08 -3.37
CA ASN A 544 -24.67 -6.80 -2.24
C ASN A 544 -23.25 -6.35 -1.91
N ALA A 545 -23.06 -5.99 -0.63
CA ALA A 545 -21.75 -5.62 -0.12
C ALA A 545 -20.83 -6.85 0.02
N LEU A 546 -19.54 -6.61 0.03
CA LEU A 546 -18.52 -7.65 0.15
C LEU A 546 -18.77 -8.50 1.42
N GLY A 547 -19.17 -9.76 1.23
CA GLY A 547 -19.48 -10.71 2.30
C GLY A 547 -20.78 -10.41 3.05
N SER A 548 -21.78 -9.87 2.37
CA SER A 548 -23.12 -9.63 2.87
C SER A 548 -24.12 -9.72 1.71
N ASP A 549 -25.30 -10.23 1.95
CA ASP A 549 -26.40 -10.26 1.00
C ASP A 549 -27.10 -8.89 0.87
N LEU A 550 -26.80 -7.97 1.79
CA LEU A 550 -27.38 -6.63 1.80
C LEU A 550 -26.41 -5.63 1.20
N SER A 551 -26.92 -4.69 0.42
CA SER A 551 -26.18 -3.53 -0.12
C SER A 551 -25.81 -2.54 0.99
N TRP A 552 -24.89 -1.60 0.70
CA TRP A 552 -24.55 -0.52 1.65
C TRP A 552 -25.75 0.39 1.94
N ILE A 553 -26.68 0.57 0.99
CA ILE A 553 -27.91 1.34 1.17
C ILE A 553 -28.82 0.63 2.18
N GLU A 554 -29.05 -0.68 2.00
CA GLU A 554 -29.88 -1.49 2.89
C GLU A 554 -29.30 -1.61 4.29
N GLN A 555 -27.98 -1.69 4.40
CA GLN A 555 -27.26 -1.65 5.68
C GLN A 555 -27.24 -0.26 6.33
N LYS A 556 -27.77 0.78 5.64
CA LYS A 556 -27.74 2.19 6.08
C LYS A 556 -26.32 2.74 6.32
N ASN A 557 -25.32 2.20 5.61
CA ASN A 557 -23.92 2.63 5.69
C ASN A 557 -23.68 3.87 4.83
N TRP A 558 -24.36 4.98 5.18
CA TRP A 558 -24.38 6.21 4.39
C TRP A 558 -22.98 6.78 4.12
N LEU A 559 -22.03 6.59 5.05
CA LEU A 559 -20.65 7.02 4.85
C LEU A 559 -20.02 6.36 3.60
N LEU A 560 -20.16 5.03 3.47
CA LEU A 560 -19.66 4.28 2.31
C LEU A 560 -20.39 4.64 1.04
N VAL A 561 -21.72 4.81 1.11
CA VAL A 561 -22.55 5.21 -0.04
C VAL A 561 -22.10 6.58 -0.56
N ILE A 562 -21.95 7.57 0.33
CA ILE A 562 -21.58 8.94 -0.07
C ILE A 562 -20.17 8.96 -0.68
N ILE A 563 -19.19 8.34 -0.04
CA ILE A 563 -17.82 8.33 -0.55
C ILE A 563 -17.75 7.55 -1.87
N GLY A 564 -18.44 6.39 -1.96
CA GLY A 564 -18.47 5.57 -3.17
C GLY A 564 -19.10 6.29 -4.35
N LEU A 565 -20.30 6.86 -4.18
CA LEU A 565 -20.98 7.64 -5.23
C LEU A 565 -20.18 8.88 -5.65
N SER A 566 -19.59 9.59 -4.66
CA SER A 566 -18.73 10.74 -4.96
C SER A 566 -17.51 10.33 -5.80
N SER A 567 -16.88 9.21 -5.48
CA SER A 567 -15.72 8.70 -6.22
C SER A 567 -16.09 8.33 -7.65
N LEU A 568 -17.20 7.63 -7.86
CA LEU A 568 -17.71 7.30 -9.20
C LEU A 568 -18.06 8.54 -10.02
N LEU A 569 -18.72 9.54 -9.41
CA LEU A 569 -19.04 10.79 -10.07
C LEU A 569 -17.76 11.53 -10.52
N LEU A 570 -16.78 11.63 -9.64
CA LEU A 570 -15.50 12.29 -9.94
C LEU A 570 -14.75 11.55 -11.05
N GLU A 571 -14.77 10.20 -11.05
CA GLU A 571 -14.25 9.38 -12.13
C GLU A 571 -14.87 9.72 -13.47
N VAL A 572 -16.21 9.73 -13.56
CA VAL A 572 -16.95 10.07 -14.79
C VAL A 572 -16.55 11.45 -15.30
N VAL A 573 -16.43 12.44 -14.42
CA VAL A 573 -15.99 13.80 -14.80
C VAL A 573 -14.59 13.78 -15.39
N ILE A 574 -13.64 13.05 -14.77
CA ILE A 574 -12.25 12.95 -15.28
C ILE A 574 -12.25 12.27 -16.66
N LEU A 575 -13.03 11.18 -16.83
CA LEU A 575 -13.12 10.46 -18.11
C LEU A 575 -13.71 11.32 -19.22
N MET A 576 -14.75 12.12 -18.94
CA MET A 576 -15.32 13.05 -19.90
C MET A 576 -14.30 14.12 -20.35
N GLU A 577 -13.55 14.70 -19.42
CA GLU A 577 -12.52 15.70 -19.74
C GLU A 577 -11.34 15.06 -20.50
N ALA A 578 -10.93 13.86 -20.12
CA ALA A 578 -9.91 13.10 -20.84
C ALA A 578 -10.37 12.74 -22.27
N TYR A 579 -11.60 12.30 -22.44
CA TYR A 579 -12.20 12.02 -23.75
C TYR A 579 -12.16 13.25 -24.66
N LYS A 580 -12.62 14.40 -24.19
CA LYS A 580 -12.54 15.67 -24.93
C LYS A 580 -11.09 15.97 -25.37
N THR A 581 -10.12 15.76 -24.47
CA THR A 581 -8.71 16.02 -24.75
C THR A 581 -8.11 15.03 -25.75
N LEU A 582 -8.51 13.75 -25.66
CA LEU A 582 -8.04 12.69 -26.54
C LEU A 582 -8.60 12.82 -27.97
N PHE A 583 -9.84 13.25 -28.13
CA PHE A 583 -10.54 13.29 -29.42
C PHE A 583 -10.71 14.70 -29.99
N LYS A 584 -10.26 15.76 -29.28
CA LYS A 584 -10.22 17.10 -29.84
C LYS A 584 -9.31 17.10 -31.08
N LYS A 585 -9.89 17.31 -32.29
CA LYS A 585 -9.11 17.50 -33.52
C LYS A 585 -8.10 18.62 -33.27
N ARG A 586 -6.83 18.40 -33.57
CA ARG A 586 -5.86 19.49 -33.67
C ARG A 586 -6.39 20.42 -34.79
N ILE A 587 -6.97 21.54 -34.42
CA ILE A 587 -7.10 22.65 -35.36
C ILE A 587 -5.65 23.10 -35.55
N LEU A 588 -5.07 22.69 -36.65
CA LEU A 588 -3.83 23.27 -37.16
C LEU A 588 -4.17 24.75 -37.42
N ILE A 589 -3.78 25.60 -36.49
CA ILE A 589 -3.63 27.01 -36.80
C ILE A 589 -2.37 27.05 -37.64
N ALA A 590 -2.62 27.23 -38.96
CA ALA A 590 -1.59 27.45 -39.97
C ALA A 590 -0.82 28.73 -39.70
#